data_4cdabba70412869f4ff90a9097817ea4
#
_entry.id   4cdabba70412869f4ff90a9097817ea4
#
_cell.length_a   1.000
_cell.length_b   1.000
_cell.length_c   1.000
_cell.angle_alpha   90.00
_cell.angle_beta   90.00
_cell.angle_gamma   90.00
#
_symmetry.space_group_name_H-M   'P 1'
#
loop_
_entity.id
_entity.type
_entity.pdbx_description
1 polymer ?
#
loop_
_entity_poly.entity_id
_entity_poly.type
_entity_poly.pdbx_seq_one_letter_code
_entity_poly.pdbx_strand_id
1 'polypeptide(L)'
;MAALQNRSGEFSAERDIIIAMDPLTPDEIARYQRHILLPEVGGAGQQKLKAARVLVIGAGGLGAPVLQYLAAAGVGTIGIADDDRVSLSNLQRQVIHDTGTIGELKTQSAADAIARLNPHVRTIRFEERFSTETAARHLAGFNLVVDGSDNFDTRYAAADAAELARLPLVTGAVGRFDGSVTTLKPYEDGADGALNPGYRDLFPTPPPEGLIPACAETGIIGALTGVIGTLMAMEAIKLITGTGEPLIGRLLLYDGLAARFDTIRYRRKRARAAAE
;
A
#
# COMPACT_ATOMS: atom_id res chain seq x y z
N MET A 1 -42.25 -9.62 -48.02
CA MET A 1 -42.10 -10.93 -47.39
C MET A 1 -40.68 -11.03 -46.88
N ALA A 2 -40.56 -11.54 -45.69
CA ALA A 2 -39.35 -11.90 -44.95
C ALA A 2 -38.73 -10.80 -44.08
N ALA A 3 -38.82 -11.07 -42.82
CA ALA A 3 -38.46 -10.27 -41.69
C ALA A 3 -36.96 -10.17 -41.49
N LEU A 4 -36.52 -8.95 -41.25
CA LEU A 4 -35.22 -8.61 -40.66
C LEU A 4 -35.34 -8.77 -39.14
N GLN A 5 -34.67 -9.78 -38.60
CA GLN A 5 -34.45 -9.86 -37.17
C GLN A 5 -33.17 -9.11 -36.79
N ASN A 6 -33.39 -8.00 -36.14
CA ASN A 6 -32.42 -7.16 -35.50
C ASN A 6 -32.04 -7.81 -34.17
N ARG A 7 -30.78 -8.18 -33.98
CA ARG A 7 -30.22 -8.49 -32.66
C ARG A 7 -29.26 -7.38 -32.29
N SER A 8 -29.82 -6.42 -31.64
CA SER A 8 -29.15 -5.35 -30.97
C SER A 8 -28.39 -5.87 -29.71
N GLY A 9 -27.16 -5.51 -29.65
CA GLY A 9 -26.21 -5.33 -28.61
C GLY A 9 -26.60 -5.61 -27.17
N GLU A 10 -25.83 -6.52 -26.59
CA GLU A 10 -25.73 -6.64 -25.17
C GLU A 10 -24.96 -5.42 -24.64
N PHE A 11 -25.69 -4.57 -23.95
CA PHE A 11 -25.12 -3.53 -23.12
C PHE A 11 -24.38 -4.21 -21.95
N SER A 12 -23.06 -4.13 -21.96
CA SER A 12 -22.23 -4.30 -20.80
C SER A 12 -22.62 -3.23 -19.78
N ALA A 13 -23.47 -3.60 -18.83
CA ALA A 13 -23.76 -2.77 -17.67
C ALA A 13 -22.57 -2.84 -16.73
N GLU A 14 -21.63 -1.91 -16.88
CA GLU A 14 -20.78 -1.50 -15.77
C GLU A 14 -21.72 -1.07 -14.66
N ARG A 15 -21.84 -1.90 -13.66
CA ARG A 15 -22.52 -1.53 -12.42
C ARG A 15 -21.61 -0.56 -11.70
N ASP A 16 -21.73 0.72 -12.01
CA ASP A 16 -21.35 1.79 -11.10
C ASP A 16 -22.12 1.57 -9.80
N ILE A 17 -21.50 0.89 -8.86
CA ILE A 17 -21.93 0.91 -7.47
C ILE A 17 -21.65 2.34 -7.02
N ILE A 18 -22.63 3.21 -7.16
CA ILE A 18 -22.66 4.51 -6.50
C ILE A 18 -22.75 4.18 -5.01
N ILE A 19 -21.61 3.96 -4.39
CA ILE A 19 -21.51 3.96 -2.94
C ILE A 19 -21.90 5.40 -2.57
N ALA A 20 -23.04 5.57 -1.91
CA ALA A 20 -23.44 6.86 -1.37
C ALA A 20 -22.31 7.29 -0.42
N MET A 21 -21.45 8.20 -0.92
CA MET A 21 -20.32 8.69 -0.13
C MET A 21 -20.90 9.60 0.93
N ASP A 22 -20.70 9.29 2.20
CA ASP A 22 -21.06 10.18 3.29
C ASP A 22 -20.37 11.53 3.11
N PRO A 23 -21.13 12.65 3.16
CA PRO A 23 -20.55 13.96 2.99
C PRO A 23 -19.50 14.24 4.07
N LEU A 24 -18.54 15.09 3.75
CA LEU A 24 -17.58 15.58 4.73
C LEU A 24 -18.29 16.45 5.76
N THR A 25 -18.01 16.21 7.03
CA THR A 25 -18.49 17.07 8.12
C THR A 25 -17.73 18.40 8.13
N PRO A 26 -18.23 19.44 8.80
CA PRO A 26 -17.50 20.70 8.96
C PRO A 26 -16.10 20.53 9.55
N ASP A 27 -15.94 19.65 10.54
CA ASP A 27 -14.65 19.34 11.15
C ASP A 27 -13.69 18.64 10.17
N GLU A 28 -14.19 17.72 9.35
CA GLU A 28 -13.40 17.08 8.30
C GLU A 28 -12.99 18.10 7.22
N ILE A 29 -13.89 19.01 6.82
CA ILE A 29 -13.57 20.10 5.88
C ILE A 29 -12.46 20.98 6.45
N ALA A 30 -12.54 21.38 7.70
CA ALA A 30 -11.51 22.17 8.37
C ALA A 30 -10.18 21.42 8.45
N ARG A 31 -10.22 20.12 8.83
CA ARG A 31 -9.03 19.27 8.94
C ARG A 31 -8.32 19.07 7.61
N TYR A 32 -9.06 18.79 6.54
CA TYR A 32 -8.51 18.46 5.22
C TYR A 32 -8.47 19.65 4.26
N GLN A 33 -8.66 20.87 4.75
CA GLN A 33 -8.71 22.09 3.93
C GLN A 33 -7.53 22.19 2.95
N ARG A 34 -6.32 21.81 3.38
CA ARG A 34 -5.11 21.86 2.54
C ARG A 34 -5.12 20.88 1.37
N HIS A 35 -5.78 19.74 1.53
CA HIS A 35 -6.03 18.79 0.43
C HIS A 35 -7.12 19.30 -0.49
N ILE A 36 -8.22 19.82 0.08
CA ILE A 36 -9.38 20.30 -0.69
C ILE A 36 -9.02 21.49 -1.58
N LEU A 37 -8.05 22.32 -1.17
CA LEU A 37 -7.55 23.43 -1.97
C LEU A 37 -6.68 23.02 -3.17
N LEU A 38 -6.18 21.79 -3.23
CA LEU A 38 -5.43 21.27 -4.38
C LEU A 38 -6.41 20.92 -5.50
N PRO A 39 -6.31 21.52 -6.70
CA PRO A 39 -7.24 21.23 -7.80
C PRO A 39 -7.29 19.73 -8.17
N GLU A 40 -6.16 19.04 -8.03
CA GLU A 40 -5.99 17.62 -8.35
C GLU A 40 -6.72 16.71 -7.35
N VAL A 41 -6.94 17.16 -6.12
CA VAL A 41 -7.62 16.40 -5.05
C VAL A 41 -9.06 16.90 -4.90
N GLY A 42 -9.22 18.18 -4.53
CA GLY A 42 -10.52 18.80 -4.30
C GLY A 42 -11.35 18.09 -3.23
N GLY A 43 -12.60 18.48 -3.13
CA GLY A 43 -13.56 17.80 -2.25
C GLY A 43 -13.86 16.36 -2.68
N ALA A 44 -13.88 16.09 -3.98
CA ALA A 44 -14.12 14.75 -4.52
C ALA A 44 -13.00 13.77 -4.17
N GLY A 45 -11.73 14.18 -4.28
CA GLY A 45 -10.60 13.37 -3.87
C GLY A 45 -10.60 13.10 -2.37
N GLN A 46 -10.96 14.09 -1.56
CA GLN A 46 -11.07 13.90 -0.11
C GLN A 46 -12.21 12.94 0.27
N GLN A 47 -13.33 12.97 -0.46
CA GLN A 47 -14.40 11.98 -0.28
C GLN A 47 -13.95 10.57 -0.65
N LYS A 48 -13.13 10.41 -1.71
CA LYS A 48 -12.53 9.12 -2.05
C LYS A 48 -11.61 8.62 -0.93
N LEU A 49 -10.79 9.50 -0.33
CA LEU A 49 -9.97 9.15 0.83
C LEU A 49 -10.82 8.68 2.00
N LYS A 50 -11.89 9.41 2.34
CA LYS A 50 -12.84 9.02 3.40
C LYS A 50 -13.50 7.67 3.15
N ALA A 51 -13.84 7.35 1.91
CA ALA A 51 -14.44 6.07 1.53
C ALA A 51 -13.41 4.92 1.45
N ALA A 52 -12.13 5.23 1.35
CA ALA A 52 -11.08 4.23 1.15
C ALA A 52 -10.89 3.33 2.36
N ARG A 53 -10.56 2.07 2.08
CA ARG A 53 -10.26 1.02 3.05
C ARG A 53 -8.90 0.41 2.69
N VAL A 54 -7.86 0.78 3.43
CA VAL A 54 -6.47 0.41 3.14
C VAL A 54 -5.97 -0.58 4.16
N LEU A 55 -5.46 -1.73 3.72
CA LEU A 55 -4.72 -2.66 4.57
C LEU A 55 -3.24 -2.30 4.55
N VAL A 56 -2.66 -2.07 5.71
CA VAL A 56 -1.22 -1.90 5.90
C VAL A 56 -0.65 -3.16 6.55
N ILE A 57 0.25 -3.83 5.86
CA ILE A 57 0.96 -5.01 6.36
C ILE A 57 2.26 -4.53 6.97
N GLY A 58 2.43 -4.78 8.28
CA GLY A 58 3.53 -4.30 9.09
C GLY A 58 3.29 -2.91 9.69
N ALA A 59 3.38 -2.78 11.00
CA ALA A 59 3.41 -1.53 11.76
C ALA A 59 4.83 -1.20 12.23
N GLY A 60 5.82 -1.62 11.43
CA GLY A 60 7.24 -1.44 11.65
C GLY A 60 7.78 -0.12 11.09
N GLY A 61 9.05 -0.12 10.65
CA GLY A 61 9.72 1.09 10.16
C GLY A 61 9.05 1.74 8.95
N LEU A 62 8.64 0.94 7.95
CA LEU A 62 7.92 1.44 6.78
C LEU A 62 6.45 1.71 7.07
N GLY A 63 5.79 0.80 7.82
CA GLY A 63 4.39 0.95 8.17
C GLY A 63 4.10 2.17 9.05
N ALA A 64 5.01 2.56 9.94
CA ALA A 64 4.83 3.70 10.84
C ALA A 64 4.49 5.00 10.08
N PRO A 65 5.31 5.51 9.15
CA PRO A 65 4.97 6.71 8.39
C PRO A 65 3.78 6.49 7.45
N VAL A 66 3.61 5.29 6.87
CA VAL A 66 2.42 4.98 6.06
C VAL A 66 1.14 5.18 6.86
N LEU A 67 1.04 4.54 8.03
CA LEU A 67 -0.11 4.63 8.92
C LEU A 67 -0.41 6.07 9.35
N GLN A 68 0.64 6.82 9.72
CA GLN A 68 0.49 8.21 10.14
C GLN A 68 -0.02 9.10 9.01
N TYR A 69 0.57 9.02 7.81
CA TYR A 69 0.17 9.89 6.70
C TYR A 69 -1.17 9.50 6.09
N LEU A 70 -1.53 8.22 6.02
CA LEU A 70 -2.86 7.80 5.58
C LEU A 70 -3.94 8.24 6.58
N ALA A 71 -3.66 8.13 7.88
CA ALA A 71 -4.56 8.62 8.91
C ALA A 71 -4.71 10.15 8.87
N ALA A 72 -3.61 10.89 8.76
CA ALA A 72 -3.63 12.35 8.62
C ALA A 72 -4.38 12.79 7.36
N ALA A 73 -4.25 12.04 6.26
CA ALA A 73 -4.95 12.29 5.00
C ALA A 73 -6.46 11.99 5.06
N GLY A 74 -6.93 11.28 6.09
CA GLY A 74 -8.34 10.97 6.27
C GLY A 74 -8.81 9.74 5.48
N VAL A 75 -7.95 8.73 5.33
CA VAL A 75 -8.36 7.40 4.85
C VAL A 75 -9.35 6.82 5.86
N GLY A 76 -10.60 6.56 5.42
CA GLY A 76 -11.70 6.27 6.35
C GLY A 76 -11.54 4.99 7.15
N THR A 77 -10.91 3.96 6.57
CA THR A 77 -10.62 2.71 7.31
C THR A 77 -9.20 2.24 7.02
N ILE A 78 -8.43 1.98 8.07
CA ILE A 78 -7.08 1.44 7.98
C ILE A 78 -7.04 0.09 8.70
N GLY A 79 -6.74 -0.98 7.96
CA GLY A 79 -6.37 -2.29 8.49
C GLY A 79 -4.90 -2.29 8.87
N ILE A 80 -4.57 -2.87 10.02
CA ILE A 80 -3.19 -2.99 10.51
C ILE A 80 -2.91 -4.45 10.80
N ALA A 81 -2.01 -5.08 10.03
CA ALA A 81 -1.62 -6.48 10.23
C ALA A 81 -0.18 -6.54 10.72
N ASP A 82 0.02 -6.95 11.98
CA ASP A 82 1.34 -7.11 12.61
C ASP A 82 1.19 -8.03 13.83
N ASP A 83 2.10 -8.99 13.99
CA ASP A 83 2.08 -9.96 15.10
C ASP A 83 3.08 -9.62 16.21
N ASP A 84 3.85 -8.56 16.05
CA ASP A 84 4.91 -8.17 16.97
C ASP A 84 4.43 -7.27 18.13
N ARG A 85 5.32 -7.16 19.12
CA ARG A 85 5.23 -6.19 20.20
C ARG A 85 6.25 -5.08 20.04
N VAL A 86 5.91 -3.91 20.57
CA VAL A 86 6.83 -2.77 20.62
C VAL A 86 8.01 -3.09 21.52
N SER A 87 9.22 -2.90 21.00
CA SER A 87 10.47 -3.02 21.78
C SER A 87 11.28 -1.73 21.73
N LEU A 88 12.13 -1.52 22.73
CA LEU A 88 12.98 -0.32 22.82
C LEU A 88 13.82 -0.13 21.54
N SER A 89 14.37 -1.21 20.97
CA SER A 89 15.19 -1.18 19.76
C SER A 89 14.40 -0.80 18.49
N ASN A 90 13.07 -0.81 18.54
CA ASN A 90 12.23 -0.39 17.44
C ASN A 90 12.10 1.13 17.34
N LEU A 91 12.13 1.84 18.46
CA LEU A 91 11.73 3.25 18.57
C LEU A 91 12.61 4.20 17.74
N GLN A 92 13.85 3.80 17.40
CA GLN A 92 14.73 4.61 16.55
C GLN A 92 14.23 4.75 15.09
N ARG A 93 13.25 3.90 14.64
CA ARG A 93 12.71 3.93 13.27
C ARG A 93 11.19 3.73 13.17
N GLN A 94 10.54 3.25 14.21
CA GLN A 94 9.09 2.97 14.23
C GLN A 94 8.36 4.09 14.99
N VAL A 95 8.39 5.28 14.41
CA VAL A 95 7.99 6.56 15.05
C VAL A 95 6.50 6.70 15.37
N ILE A 96 5.67 5.73 15.03
CA ILE A 96 4.25 5.66 15.45
C ILE A 96 4.11 5.16 16.89
N HIS A 97 5.13 4.44 17.40
CA HIS A 97 5.21 3.92 18.76
C HIS A 97 6.04 4.85 19.64
N ASP A 98 5.86 4.76 20.95
CA ASP A 98 6.60 5.54 21.93
C ASP A 98 7.05 4.68 23.12
N THR A 99 7.84 5.28 24.03
CA THR A 99 8.40 4.57 25.19
C THR A 99 7.31 4.03 26.12
N GLY A 100 6.16 4.71 26.20
CA GLY A 100 5.03 4.28 27.03
C GLY A 100 4.34 3.02 26.53
N THR A 101 4.50 2.68 25.23
CA THR A 101 3.86 1.52 24.60
C THR A 101 4.77 0.30 24.48
N ILE A 102 5.98 0.32 25.07
CA ILE A 102 6.89 -0.85 25.07
C ILE A 102 6.18 -2.05 25.70
N GLY A 103 6.18 -3.18 24.98
CA GLY A 103 5.53 -4.43 25.38
C GLY A 103 4.10 -4.58 24.87
N GLU A 104 3.45 -3.51 24.41
CA GLU A 104 2.14 -3.59 23.76
C GLU A 104 2.23 -4.21 22.37
N LEU A 105 1.10 -4.73 21.86
CA LEU A 105 1.01 -5.14 20.46
C LEU A 105 1.21 -3.91 19.56
N LYS A 106 2.00 -4.03 18.50
CA LYS A 106 2.21 -2.94 17.55
C LYS A 106 0.91 -2.46 16.92
N THR A 107 -0.03 -3.37 16.65
CA THR A 107 -1.36 -3.04 16.13
C THR A 107 -2.16 -2.17 17.10
N GLN A 108 -2.11 -2.44 18.42
CA GLN A 108 -2.78 -1.62 19.43
C GLN A 108 -2.14 -0.25 19.53
N SER A 109 -0.82 -0.19 19.73
CA SER A 109 -0.07 1.07 19.83
C SER A 109 -0.29 1.97 18.60
N ALA A 110 -0.27 1.39 17.39
CA ALA A 110 -0.53 2.12 16.15
C ALA A 110 -1.98 2.61 16.07
N ALA A 111 -2.97 1.80 16.45
CA ALA A 111 -4.37 2.19 16.45
C ALA A 111 -4.62 3.38 17.40
N ASP A 112 -4.03 3.35 18.58
CA ASP A 112 -4.14 4.44 19.57
C ASP A 112 -3.45 5.72 19.07
N ALA A 113 -2.31 5.61 18.40
CA ALA A 113 -1.64 6.73 17.78
C ALA A 113 -2.50 7.34 16.65
N ILE A 114 -3.12 6.51 15.81
CA ILE A 114 -4.05 6.97 14.77
C ILE A 114 -5.26 7.67 15.39
N ALA A 115 -5.87 7.12 16.42
CA ALA A 115 -7.04 7.73 17.08
C ALA A 115 -6.73 9.11 17.68
N ARG A 116 -5.52 9.28 18.24
CA ARG A 116 -5.04 10.59 18.72
C ARG A 116 -4.80 11.57 17.58
N LEU A 117 -4.27 11.10 16.45
CA LEU A 117 -3.98 11.93 15.28
C LEU A 117 -5.23 12.34 14.54
N ASN A 118 -6.15 11.39 14.29
CA ASN A 118 -7.36 11.60 13.51
C ASN A 118 -8.51 10.68 13.98
N PRO A 119 -9.43 11.19 14.83
CA PRO A 119 -10.53 10.39 15.38
C PRO A 119 -11.58 9.98 14.35
N HIS A 120 -11.54 10.52 13.12
CA HIS A 120 -12.46 10.14 12.04
C HIS A 120 -12.01 8.85 11.32
N VAL A 121 -10.80 8.36 11.59
CA VAL A 121 -10.26 7.15 10.95
C VAL A 121 -10.60 5.92 11.79
N ARG A 122 -11.25 4.95 11.16
CA ARG A 122 -11.52 3.65 11.77
C ARG A 122 -10.32 2.73 11.58
N THR A 123 -9.88 2.06 12.64
CA THR A 123 -8.84 1.02 12.56
C THR A 123 -9.44 -0.37 12.72
N ILE A 124 -8.88 -1.35 11.98
CA ILE A 124 -9.15 -2.79 12.11
C ILE A 124 -7.81 -3.46 12.37
N ARG A 125 -7.67 -4.20 13.46
CA ARG A 125 -6.42 -4.83 13.85
C ARG A 125 -6.45 -6.32 13.54
N PHE A 126 -5.36 -6.82 12.97
CA PHE A 126 -5.06 -8.23 12.78
C PHE A 126 -3.78 -8.53 13.56
N GLU A 127 -3.93 -9.16 14.70
CA GLU A 127 -2.86 -9.43 15.66
C GLU A 127 -2.16 -10.76 15.32
N GLU A 128 -1.92 -10.96 14.03
CA GLU A 128 -1.34 -12.16 13.46
C GLU A 128 -0.54 -11.80 12.20
N ARG A 129 0.41 -12.67 11.86
CA ARG A 129 1.23 -12.49 10.67
C ARG A 129 0.39 -12.61 9.40
N PHE A 130 0.65 -11.72 8.45
CA PHE A 130 0.14 -11.88 7.09
C PHE A 130 0.89 -13.02 6.40
N SER A 131 0.15 -14.01 5.93
CA SER A 131 0.67 -15.18 5.22
C SER A 131 -0.31 -15.62 4.14
N THR A 132 0.05 -16.62 3.35
CA THR A 132 -0.84 -17.20 2.34
C THR A 132 -2.16 -17.72 2.96
N GLU A 133 -2.10 -18.29 4.19
CA GLU A 133 -3.25 -18.85 4.89
C GLU A 133 -4.18 -17.77 5.45
N THR A 134 -3.63 -16.64 5.86
CA THR A 134 -4.39 -15.53 6.47
C THR A 134 -4.85 -14.49 5.45
N ALA A 135 -4.24 -14.46 4.26
CA ALA A 135 -4.41 -13.42 3.26
C ALA A 135 -5.87 -13.15 2.89
N ALA A 136 -6.65 -14.20 2.59
CA ALA A 136 -8.06 -14.04 2.18
C ALA A 136 -8.89 -13.31 3.25
N ARG A 137 -8.65 -13.60 4.54
CA ARG A 137 -9.32 -12.95 5.66
C ARG A 137 -8.86 -11.51 5.84
N HIS A 138 -7.56 -11.26 5.72
CA HIS A 138 -7.00 -9.92 5.88
C HIS A 138 -7.40 -8.98 4.75
N LEU A 139 -7.48 -9.47 3.51
CA LEU A 139 -7.85 -8.67 2.34
C LEU A 139 -9.36 -8.35 2.26
N ALA A 140 -10.18 -9.12 2.99
CA ALA A 140 -11.63 -8.99 2.88
C ALA A 140 -12.14 -7.57 3.21
N GLY A 141 -12.77 -6.95 2.22
CA GLY A 141 -13.38 -5.62 2.34
C GLY A 141 -12.39 -4.45 2.31
N PHE A 142 -11.12 -4.67 1.98
CA PHE A 142 -10.17 -3.61 1.64
C PHE A 142 -10.13 -3.40 0.13
N ASN A 143 -9.72 -2.20 -0.30
CA ASN A 143 -9.60 -1.83 -1.71
C ASN A 143 -8.19 -1.41 -2.14
N LEU A 144 -7.25 -1.41 -1.21
CA LEU A 144 -5.84 -1.15 -1.43
C LEU A 144 -5.00 -1.86 -0.36
N VAL A 145 -3.85 -2.37 -0.74
CA VAL A 145 -2.85 -2.96 0.17
C VAL A 145 -1.57 -2.15 0.12
N VAL A 146 -0.97 -1.90 1.28
CA VAL A 146 0.37 -1.33 1.41
C VAL A 146 1.22 -2.30 2.20
N ASP A 147 2.27 -2.82 1.58
CA ASP A 147 3.18 -3.78 2.18
C ASP A 147 4.44 -3.09 2.70
N GLY A 148 4.52 -2.93 4.01
CA GLY A 148 5.67 -2.43 4.75
C GLY A 148 6.41 -3.52 5.52
N SER A 149 6.27 -4.78 5.14
CA SER A 149 6.96 -5.91 5.78
C SER A 149 8.47 -5.90 5.51
N ASP A 150 9.22 -6.57 6.36
CA ASP A 150 10.68 -6.65 6.30
C ASP A 150 11.23 -8.05 5.92
N ASN A 151 10.33 -8.97 5.53
CA ASN A 151 10.70 -10.32 5.16
C ASN A 151 10.11 -10.73 3.81
N PHE A 152 10.80 -11.63 3.12
CA PHE A 152 10.43 -12.04 1.76
C PHE A 152 9.14 -12.87 1.73
N ASP A 153 8.93 -13.76 2.68
CA ASP A 153 7.74 -14.63 2.70
C ASP A 153 6.45 -13.81 2.72
N THR A 154 6.38 -12.81 3.60
CA THR A 154 5.24 -11.90 3.68
C THR A 154 5.08 -11.09 2.39
N ARG A 155 6.18 -10.60 1.79
CA ARG A 155 6.12 -9.84 0.53
C ARG A 155 5.58 -10.65 -0.63
N TYR A 156 6.05 -11.89 -0.81
CA TYR A 156 5.54 -12.77 -1.86
C TYR A 156 4.09 -13.14 -1.60
N ALA A 157 3.72 -13.48 -0.36
CA ALA A 157 2.35 -13.77 0.02
C ALA A 157 1.42 -12.56 -0.25
N ALA A 158 1.85 -11.34 0.10
CA ALA A 158 1.10 -10.11 -0.14
C ALA A 158 0.92 -9.83 -1.64
N ALA A 159 1.98 -9.99 -2.43
CA ALA A 159 1.94 -9.76 -3.87
C ALA A 159 1.03 -10.76 -4.59
N ASP A 160 1.19 -12.04 -4.31
CA ASP A 160 0.39 -13.10 -4.93
C ASP A 160 -1.11 -12.97 -4.53
N ALA A 161 -1.38 -12.70 -3.24
CA ALA A 161 -2.75 -12.54 -2.74
C ALA A 161 -3.43 -11.27 -3.27
N ALA A 162 -2.72 -10.15 -3.37
CA ALA A 162 -3.25 -8.90 -3.93
C ALA A 162 -3.55 -9.05 -5.43
N GLU A 163 -2.68 -9.74 -6.21
CA GLU A 163 -2.92 -10.05 -7.61
C GLU A 163 -4.18 -10.91 -7.78
N LEU A 164 -4.31 -11.99 -6.99
CA LEU A 164 -5.47 -12.88 -7.01
C LEU A 164 -6.77 -12.15 -6.65
N ALA A 165 -6.72 -11.29 -5.63
CA ALA A 165 -7.85 -10.49 -5.18
C ALA A 165 -8.13 -9.27 -6.08
N ARG A 166 -7.30 -9.02 -7.10
CA ARG A 166 -7.36 -7.84 -7.99
C ARG A 166 -7.33 -6.52 -7.18
N LEU A 167 -6.48 -6.46 -6.16
CA LEU A 167 -6.25 -5.26 -5.35
C LEU A 167 -4.91 -4.61 -5.73
N PRO A 168 -4.86 -3.28 -5.86
CA PRO A 168 -3.59 -2.60 -6.02
C PRO A 168 -2.71 -2.82 -4.78
N LEU A 169 -1.42 -2.98 -5.00
CA LEU A 169 -0.42 -3.15 -3.96
C LEU A 169 0.67 -2.10 -4.10
N VAL A 170 0.92 -1.35 -3.04
CA VAL A 170 2.12 -0.53 -2.90
C VAL A 170 3.10 -1.28 -2.02
N THR A 171 4.32 -1.54 -2.50
CA THR A 171 5.34 -2.23 -1.72
C THR A 171 6.63 -1.45 -1.70
N GLY A 172 7.30 -1.44 -0.55
CA GLY A 172 8.58 -0.77 -0.34
C GLY A 172 9.60 -1.69 0.34
N ALA A 173 10.85 -1.39 0.12
CA ALA A 173 11.95 -2.06 0.79
C ALA A 173 13.00 -1.05 1.23
N VAL A 174 13.70 -1.37 2.32
CA VAL A 174 14.80 -0.56 2.84
C VAL A 174 15.94 -1.47 3.29
N GLY A 175 17.15 -0.99 3.15
CA GLY A 175 18.35 -1.62 3.66
C GLY A 175 19.38 -0.54 3.97
N ARG A 176 20.11 -0.66 5.06
CA ARG A 176 21.16 0.26 5.49
C ARG A 176 20.88 1.75 5.17
N PHE A 177 21.18 2.21 3.97
CA PHE A 177 20.99 3.58 3.46
C PHE A 177 20.19 3.66 2.16
N ASP A 178 19.72 2.53 1.64
CA ASP A 178 19.02 2.45 0.36
C ASP A 178 17.57 2.06 0.55
N GLY A 179 16.70 2.51 -0.34
CA GLY A 179 15.30 2.13 -0.31
C GLY A 179 14.68 2.07 -1.70
N SER A 180 13.56 1.40 -1.79
CA SER A 180 12.81 1.30 -3.05
C SER A 180 11.31 1.28 -2.83
N VAL A 181 10.55 1.74 -3.83
CA VAL A 181 9.08 1.72 -3.85
C VAL A 181 8.59 1.38 -5.25
N THR A 182 7.55 0.58 -5.33
CA THR A 182 6.81 0.33 -6.57
C THR A 182 5.32 0.13 -6.29
N THR A 183 4.50 0.28 -7.33
CA THR A 183 3.06 0.05 -7.30
C THR A 183 2.72 -1.08 -8.26
N LEU A 184 1.91 -2.03 -7.85
CA LEU A 184 1.55 -3.22 -8.60
C LEU A 184 0.04 -3.27 -8.86
N LYS A 185 -0.34 -3.44 -10.14
CA LYS A 185 -1.70 -3.74 -10.63
C LYS A 185 -1.60 -4.73 -11.78
N PRO A 186 -1.07 -5.95 -11.53
CA PRO A 186 -0.72 -6.90 -12.60
C PRO A 186 -1.94 -7.49 -13.33
N TYR A 187 -3.13 -7.24 -12.83
CA TYR A 187 -4.42 -7.67 -13.38
C TYR A 187 -5.06 -6.62 -14.32
N GLU A 188 -4.41 -5.48 -14.52
CA GLU A 188 -4.85 -4.42 -15.44
C GLU A 188 -3.89 -4.30 -16.63
N ASP A 189 -4.43 -3.89 -17.77
CA ASP A 189 -3.64 -3.59 -18.96
C ASP A 189 -2.84 -2.29 -18.76
N GLY A 190 -1.60 -2.31 -19.21
CA GLY A 190 -0.76 -1.13 -19.32
C GLY A 190 -1.05 -0.33 -20.60
N ALA A 191 -0.38 0.80 -20.75
CA ALA A 191 -0.55 1.68 -21.89
C ALA A 191 -0.21 1.04 -23.26
N ASP A 192 0.55 -0.05 -23.26
CA ASP A 192 0.91 -0.82 -24.45
C ASP A 192 -0.05 -1.97 -24.76
N GLY A 193 -1.14 -2.08 -24.00
CA GLY A 193 -2.16 -3.14 -24.16
C GLY A 193 -1.72 -4.52 -23.61
N ALA A 194 -0.54 -4.61 -23.00
CA ALA A 194 -0.11 -5.80 -22.28
C ALA A 194 -0.45 -5.65 -20.78
N LEU A 195 -0.64 -6.76 -20.09
CA LEU A 195 -0.84 -6.73 -18.63
C LEU A 195 0.35 -6.06 -17.94
N ASN A 196 0.07 -5.26 -16.93
CA ASN A 196 1.09 -4.66 -16.09
C ASN A 196 1.98 -5.72 -15.42
N PRO A 197 3.24 -5.40 -15.12
CA PRO A 197 4.11 -6.34 -14.44
C PRO A 197 3.72 -6.54 -12.97
N GLY A 198 3.91 -7.77 -12.49
CA GLY A 198 3.74 -8.15 -11.09
C GLY A 198 5.07 -8.13 -10.32
N TYR A 199 4.99 -8.48 -9.04
CA TYR A 199 6.16 -8.54 -8.15
C TYR A 199 7.22 -9.54 -8.64
N ARG A 200 6.77 -10.70 -9.17
CA ARG A 200 7.65 -11.76 -9.69
C ARG A 200 8.35 -11.40 -10.99
N ASP A 201 7.93 -10.35 -11.69
CA ASP A 201 8.67 -9.83 -12.84
C ASP A 201 9.93 -9.06 -12.42
N LEU A 202 9.91 -8.42 -11.23
CA LEU A 202 11.08 -7.81 -10.59
C LEU A 202 11.93 -8.87 -9.86
N PHE A 203 11.29 -9.65 -9.00
CA PHE A 203 11.91 -10.61 -8.11
C PHE A 203 11.33 -12.00 -8.38
N PRO A 204 11.90 -12.77 -9.36
CA PRO A 204 11.30 -14.03 -9.81
C PRO A 204 11.24 -15.10 -8.73
N THR A 205 12.23 -15.16 -7.87
CA THR A 205 12.34 -16.11 -6.76
C THR A 205 12.85 -15.40 -5.51
N PRO A 206 12.43 -15.85 -4.32
CA PRO A 206 13.04 -15.36 -3.09
C PRO A 206 14.56 -15.60 -3.13
N PRO A 207 15.36 -14.67 -2.57
CA PRO A 207 16.79 -14.92 -2.42
C PRO A 207 17.00 -16.16 -1.54
N PRO A 208 18.10 -16.91 -1.76
CA PRO A 208 18.47 -17.99 -0.87
C PRO A 208 18.55 -17.53 0.58
N GLU A 209 18.14 -18.41 1.50
CA GLU A 209 18.20 -18.14 2.94
C GLU A 209 19.62 -17.72 3.36
N GLY A 210 19.72 -16.62 4.13
CA GLY A 210 21.01 -16.08 4.60
C GLY A 210 21.80 -15.23 3.58
N LEU A 211 21.35 -15.13 2.32
CA LEU A 211 22.04 -14.29 1.32
C LEU A 211 21.84 -12.79 1.57
N ILE A 212 20.64 -12.42 2.02
CA ILE A 212 20.31 -11.04 2.39
C ILE A 212 20.02 -11.02 3.89
N PRO A 213 20.95 -10.54 4.71
CA PRO A 213 20.76 -10.48 6.15
C PRO A 213 19.62 -9.51 6.50
N ALA A 214 18.87 -9.83 7.53
CA ALA A 214 17.79 -8.97 8.01
C ALA A 214 18.30 -7.58 8.43
N CYS A 215 17.45 -6.56 8.35
CA CYS A 215 17.81 -5.21 8.81
C CYS A 215 18.27 -5.16 10.29
N ALA A 216 17.82 -6.12 11.08
CA ALA A 216 18.26 -6.28 12.48
C ALA A 216 19.76 -6.64 12.60
N GLU A 217 20.33 -7.31 11.59
CA GLU A 217 21.74 -7.74 11.57
C GLU A 217 22.65 -6.71 10.91
N THR A 218 22.16 -6.00 9.88
CA THR A 218 22.96 -5.05 9.10
C THR A 218 22.85 -3.61 9.57
N GLY A 219 21.86 -3.31 10.42
CA GLY A 219 21.51 -1.96 10.83
C GLY A 219 20.76 -1.19 9.72
N ILE A 220 20.08 -0.15 10.13
CA ILE A 220 19.33 0.76 9.25
C ILE A 220 19.25 2.14 9.88
N ILE A 221 19.41 3.18 9.09
CA ILE A 221 19.16 4.55 9.55
C ILE A 221 17.64 4.82 9.57
N GLY A 222 17.12 5.22 10.77
CA GLY A 222 15.66 5.35 10.96
C GLY A 222 14.99 6.34 10.01
N ALA A 223 15.64 7.46 9.70
CA ALA A 223 15.10 8.47 8.78
C ALA A 223 14.80 7.90 7.37
N LEU A 224 15.53 6.88 6.93
CA LEU A 224 15.29 6.23 5.64
C LEU A 224 13.91 5.58 5.58
N THR A 225 13.49 4.93 6.67
CA THR A 225 12.13 4.34 6.73
C THR A 225 11.04 5.41 6.62
N GLY A 226 11.32 6.60 7.16
CA GLY A 226 10.46 7.78 7.01
C GLY A 226 10.33 8.20 5.54
N VAL A 227 11.45 8.33 4.81
CA VAL A 227 11.45 8.71 3.39
C VAL A 227 10.65 7.70 2.57
N ILE A 228 11.00 6.42 2.65
CA ILE A 228 10.38 5.37 1.83
C ILE A 228 8.91 5.17 2.20
N GLY A 229 8.57 5.08 3.49
CA GLY A 229 7.17 4.90 3.91
C GLY A 229 6.29 6.10 3.56
N THR A 230 6.84 7.33 3.57
CA THR A 230 6.10 8.51 3.11
C THR A 230 5.85 8.47 1.60
N LEU A 231 6.81 8.01 0.81
CA LEU A 231 6.61 7.76 -0.63
C LEU A 231 5.54 6.68 -0.88
N MET A 232 5.53 5.61 -0.07
CA MET A 232 4.49 4.58 -0.13
C MET A 232 3.10 5.17 0.20
N ALA A 233 2.99 6.03 1.20
CA ALA A 233 1.74 6.72 1.52
C ALA A 233 1.29 7.63 0.37
N MET A 234 2.22 8.33 -0.29
CA MET A 234 1.92 9.15 -1.46
C MET A 234 1.39 8.30 -2.64
N GLU A 235 2.00 7.13 -2.91
CA GLU A 235 1.51 6.19 -3.92
C GLU A 235 0.08 5.73 -3.60
N ALA A 236 -0.21 5.38 -2.33
CA ALA A 236 -1.54 5.00 -1.90
C ALA A 236 -2.56 6.14 -2.11
N ILE A 237 -2.21 7.37 -1.76
CA ILE A 237 -3.06 8.55 -1.97
C ILE A 237 -3.33 8.78 -3.46
N LYS A 238 -2.32 8.65 -4.33
CA LYS A 238 -2.50 8.76 -5.79
C LYS A 238 -3.48 7.72 -6.32
N LEU A 239 -3.34 6.47 -5.89
CA LEU A 239 -4.25 5.38 -6.28
C LEU A 239 -5.69 5.64 -5.85
N ILE A 240 -5.90 6.14 -4.64
CA ILE A 240 -7.24 6.41 -4.07
C ILE A 240 -7.90 7.60 -4.77
N THR A 241 -7.17 8.68 -4.92
CA THR A 241 -7.71 9.93 -5.49
C THR A 241 -7.80 9.88 -7.02
N GLY A 242 -6.97 9.08 -7.66
CA GLY A 242 -6.80 9.05 -9.11
C GLY A 242 -5.92 10.18 -9.64
N THR A 243 -5.08 10.78 -8.79
CA THR A 243 -4.22 11.91 -9.17
C THR A 243 -2.80 11.44 -9.53
N GLY A 244 -2.18 12.14 -10.46
CA GLY A 244 -0.80 11.88 -10.88
C GLY A 244 -0.60 10.51 -11.53
N GLU A 245 0.65 10.05 -11.54
CA GLU A 245 1.04 8.78 -12.15
C GLU A 245 1.61 7.83 -11.09
N PRO A 246 0.88 6.76 -10.70
CA PRO A 246 1.43 5.73 -9.82
C PRO A 246 2.64 5.02 -10.42
N LEU A 247 3.50 4.46 -9.56
CA LEU A 247 4.74 3.76 -9.96
C LEU A 247 4.48 2.36 -10.58
N ILE A 248 3.46 2.24 -11.43
CA ILE A 248 3.17 0.98 -12.12
C ILE A 248 4.22 0.74 -13.21
N GLY A 249 4.87 -0.43 -13.20
CA GLY A 249 5.96 -0.76 -14.12
C GLY A 249 7.23 0.10 -13.91
N ARG A 250 7.33 0.77 -12.77
CA ARG A 250 8.47 1.62 -12.37
C ARG A 250 8.90 1.28 -10.94
N LEU A 251 10.18 1.04 -10.75
CA LEU A 251 10.80 0.91 -9.44
C LEU A 251 11.57 2.20 -9.13
N LEU A 252 11.11 2.95 -8.14
CA LEU A 252 11.84 4.09 -7.60
C LEU A 252 12.90 3.58 -6.63
N LEU A 253 14.14 4.00 -6.82
CA LEU A 253 15.27 3.72 -5.94
C LEU A 253 15.69 5.01 -5.26
N TYR A 254 16.04 4.94 -3.99
CA TYR A 254 16.60 6.05 -3.22
C TYR A 254 17.94 5.64 -2.60
N ASP A 255 18.97 6.40 -2.90
CA ASP A 255 20.29 6.32 -2.26
C ASP A 255 20.39 7.44 -1.21
N GLY A 256 20.31 7.08 0.05
CA GLY A 256 20.31 8.02 1.17
C GLY A 256 21.67 8.66 1.42
N LEU A 257 22.78 8.04 0.98
CA LEU A 257 24.12 8.64 1.12
C LEU A 257 24.36 9.72 0.09
N ALA A 258 23.86 9.50 -1.15
CA ALA A 258 24.00 10.46 -2.24
C ALA A 258 22.80 11.41 -2.37
N ALA A 259 21.74 11.22 -1.57
CA ALA A 259 20.46 11.93 -1.68
C ALA A 259 19.89 11.88 -3.12
N ARG A 260 20.01 10.73 -3.78
CA ARG A 260 19.67 10.56 -5.20
C ARG A 260 18.47 9.63 -5.36
N PHE A 261 17.59 10.00 -6.28
CA PHE A 261 16.49 9.17 -6.74
C PHE A 261 16.75 8.71 -8.18
N ASP A 262 16.62 7.41 -8.40
CA ASP A 262 16.69 6.79 -9.73
C ASP A 262 15.38 6.02 -9.97
N THR A 263 14.97 5.91 -11.24
CA THR A 263 13.78 5.14 -11.62
C THR A 263 14.13 4.10 -12.68
N ILE A 264 13.87 2.85 -12.37
CA ILE A 264 14.02 1.72 -13.29
C ILE A 264 12.65 1.35 -13.85
N ARG A 265 12.51 1.30 -15.17
CA ARG A 265 11.31 0.75 -15.82
C ARG A 265 11.45 -0.75 -15.98
N TYR A 266 10.37 -1.48 -15.68
CA TYR A 266 10.30 -2.92 -15.86
C TYR A 266 8.98 -3.32 -16.52
N ARG A 267 8.96 -4.49 -17.14
CA ARG A 267 7.81 -4.99 -17.89
C ARG A 267 7.50 -6.42 -17.49
N ARG A 268 6.28 -6.86 -17.77
CA ARG A 268 5.89 -8.25 -17.58
C ARG A 268 6.78 -9.16 -18.45
N LYS A 269 7.36 -10.18 -17.84
CA LYS A 269 8.12 -11.21 -18.56
C LYS A 269 7.12 -12.07 -19.32
N ARG A 270 7.28 -12.18 -20.63
CA ARG A 270 6.52 -13.17 -21.40
C ARG A 270 6.83 -14.55 -20.83
N ALA A 271 5.78 -15.35 -20.56
CA ALA A 271 5.99 -16.76 -20.26
C ALA A 271 6.89 -17.33 -21.38
N ARG A 272 8.05 -17.90 -21.02
CA ARG A 272 8.82 -18.68 -21.98
C ARG A 272 7.87 -19.77 -22.47
N ALA A 273 7.58 -19.78 -23.78
CA ALA A 273 6.97 -20.94 -24.40
C ALA A 273 7.79 -22.15 -23.95
N ALA A 274 7.11 -23.13 -23.34
CA ALA A 274 7.77 -24.38 -23.03
C ALA A 274 8.41 -24.85 -24.31
N ALA A 275 9.74 -24.98 -24.33
CA ALA A 275 10.44 -25.63 -25.43
C ALA A 275 9.97 -27.07 -25.40
N GLU A 276 9.23 -27.47 -26.45
CA GLU A 276 8.88 -28.85 -26.75
C GLU A 276 10.14 -29.70 -26.94
#